data_a560f88f33f08905e32dbae0cb0118de
#
_entry.id   a560f88f33f08905e32dbae0cb0118de
#
_cell.length_a   1.000
_cell.length_b   1.000
_cell.length_c   1.000
_cell.angle_alpha   90.00
_cell.angle_beta   90.00
_cell.angle_gamma   90.00
#
_symmetry.space_group_name_H-M   'P 1'
#
loop_
_entity.id
_entity.type
_entity.pdbx_description
1 polymer ?
#
loop_
_entity_poly.entity_id
_entity_poly.type
_entity_poly.pdbx_seq_one_letter_code
_entity_poly.pdbx_strand_id
1 'polypeptide(L)'
;LKAKLEAMKAAGDSLDVITFSGNGEPTLHPDFAGIVDDVIALRNEFYPNAKVSVLSNSTRIGDEKVAEALKRVDNDILKLDSAITPTMRLIDKPTSPDFNSEQLIEQLSKFSSQCIIQTMMLRGEHEGKVIDNTTDDEINALIDAYKKIAPKEVMLYSIDRSTPEENLKKVEIDELRKIAERFEAAGIKVQVN
;
A
#
# COMPACT_ATOMS: atom_id res chain seq x y z
N LEU A 1 5.64 -9.25 20.87
CA LEU A 1 4.27 -9.47 20.46
C LEU A 1 3.55 -10.45 21.38
N LYS A 2 4.08 -11.68 21.58
CA LYS A 2 3.45 -12.75 22.37
C LYS A 2 2.92 -12.26 23.73
N ALA A 3 3.78 -11.69 24.58
CA ALA A 3 3.37 -11.20 25.90
C ALA A 3 2.23 -10.16 25.86
N LYS A 4 2.17 -9.33 24.81
CA LYS A 4 1.09 -8.37 24.64
C LYS A 4 -0.24 -9.07 24.28
N LEU A 5 -0.21 -10.07 23.38
CA LEU A 5 -1.40 -10.84 22.99
C LEU A 5 -1.94 -11.65 24.19
N GLU A 6 -1.05 -12.25 24.98
CA GLU A 6 -1.41 -12.96 26.22
C GLU A 6 -2.12 -12.02 27.22
N ALA A 7 -1.56 -10.84 27.45
CA ALA A 7 -2.13 -9.85 28.38
C ALA A 7 -3.51 -9.36 27.90
N MET A 8 -3.66 -9.06 26.59
CA MET A 8 -4.93 -8.64 26.00
C MET A 8 -6.00 -9.75 26.12
N LYS A 9 -5.61 -11.00 25.83
CA LYS A 9 -6.53 -12.13 25.96
C LYS A 9 -6.98 -12.36 27.41
N ALA A 10 -6.05 -12.22 28.36
CA ALA A 10 -6.35 -12.32 29.79
C ALA A 10 -7.26 -11.18 30.28
N ALA A 11 -7.16 -9.98 29.67
CA ALA A 11 -8.03 -8.82 29.95
C ALA A 11 -9.41 -8.92 29.28
N GLY A 12 -9.62 -9.88 28.36
CA GLY A 12 -10.86 -9.99 27.58
C GLY A 12 -10.95 -8.98 26.43
N ASP A 13 -9.82 -8.37 26.03
CA ASP A 13 -9.77 -7.41 24.92
C ASP A 13 -10.02 -8.14 23.59
N SER A 14 -10.72 -7.47 22.64
CA SER A 14 -10.86 -7.93 21.27
C SER A 14 -9.66 -7.47 20.42
N LEU A 15 -9.40 -8.18 19.33
CA LEU A 15 -8.39 -7.82 18.34
C LEU A 15 -8.93 -8.12 16.94
N ASP A 16 -8.97 -7.09 16.10
CA ASP A 16 -9.43 -7.20 14.71
C ASP A 16 -8.27 -7.44 13.75
N VAL A 17 -7.12 -6.79 13.99
CA VAL A 17 -5.99 -6.84 13.06
C VAL A 17 -4.65 -6.65 13.76
N ILE A 18 -3.63 -7.38 13.30
CA ILE A 18 -2.22 -7.15 13.59
C ILE A 18 -1.60 -6.57 12.33
N THR A 19 -1.10 -5.34 12.40
CA THR A 19 -0.58 -4.65 11.23
C THR A 19 0.93 -4.43 11.32
N PHE A 20 1.64 -4.88 10.31
CA PHE A 20 3.02 -4.48 10.07
C PHE A 20 3.01 -3.08 9.44
N SER A 21 3.27 -2.10 10.26
CA SER A 21 3.44 -0.70 9.85
C SER A 21 4.42 -0.04 10.82
N GLY A 22 5.15 0.97 10.38
CA GLY A 22 6.09 1.62 11.27
C GLY A 22 6.87 2.75 10.62
N ASN A 23 7.99 3.13 11.24
CA ASN A 23 8.85 4.21 10.78
C ASN A 23 9.74 3.83 9.59
N GLY A 24 9.51 2.69 8.95
CA GLY A 24 10.27 2.19 7.81
C GLY A 24 9.49 1.13 7.05
N GLU A 25 10.13 0.55 6.04
CA GLU A 25 9.58 -0.50 5.19
C GLU A 25 9.75 -1.89 5.84
N PRO A 26 8.67 -2.60 6.20
CA PRO A 26 8.77 -3.90 6.88
C PRO A 26 9.54 -4.96 6.06
N THR A 27 9.39 -4.93 4.73
CA THR A 27 10.00 -5.91 3.83
C THR A 27 11.53 -5.77 3.69
N LEU A 28 12.12 -4.70 4.27
CA LEU A 28 13.58 -4.56 4.36
C LEU A 28 14.19 -5.39 5.48
N HIS A 29 13.39 -5.91 6.41
CA HIS A 29 13.93 -6.74 7.49
C HIS A 29 14.49 -8.04 6.90
N PRO A 30 15.74 -8.45 7.23
CA PRO A 30 16.39 -9.62 6.63
C PRO A 30 15.64 -10.92 6.87
N ASP A 31 14.91 -11.03 7.97
CA ASP A 31 14.07 -12.18 8.32
C ASP A 31 12.58 -11.85 8.27
N PHE A 32 12.15 -11.05 7.28
CA PHE A 32 10.75 -10.65 7.13
C PHE A 32 9.82 -11.86 7.05
N ALA A 33 10.20 -12.86 6.26
CA ALA A 33 9.39 -14.07 6.06
C ALA A 33 9.19 -14.86 7.38
N GLY A 34 10.26 -15.07 8.15
CA GLY A 34 10.17 -15.74 9.46
C GLY A 34 9.31 -14.98 10.47
N ILE A 35 9.44 -13.65 10.50
CA ILE A 35 8.60 -12.81 11.37
C ILE A 35 7.12 -12.89 10.98
N VAL A 36 6.80 -12.92 9.68
CA VAL A 36 5.42 -13.12 9.21
C VAL A 36 4.86 -14.45 9.69
N ASP A 37 5.64 -15.54 9.59
CA ASP A 37 5.22 -16.86 10.05
C ASP A 37 4.98 -16.89 11.57
N ASP A 38 5.87 -16.29 12.36
CA ASP A 38 5.73 -16.16 13.81
C ASP A 38 4.47 -15.37 14.19
N VAL A 39 4.18 -14.26 13.49
CA VAL A 39 2.99 -13.45 13.76
C VAL A 39 1.71 -14.19 13.40
N ILE A 40 1.70 -14.92 12.29
CA ILE A 40 0.55 -15.76 11.89
C ILE A 40 0.32 -16.86 12.94
N ALA A 41 1.37 -17.53 13.41
CA ALA A 41 1.27 -18.55 14.44
C ALA A 41 0.71 -18.00 15.76
N LEU A 42 1.22 -16.86 16.22
CA LEU A 42 0.74 -16.18 17.43
C LEU A 42 -0.71 -15.71 17.28
N ARG A 43 -1.08 -15.12 16.12
CA ARG A 43 -2.44 -14.75 15.82
C ARG A 43 -3.38 -15.95 15.93
N ASN A 44 -3.03 -17.08 15.33
CA ASN A 44 -3.84 -18.30 15.35
C ASN A 44 -3.99 -18.86 16.77
N GLU A 45 -2.96 -18.75 17.64
CA GLU A 45 -3.00 -19.21 19.02
C GLU A 45 -3.91 -18.32 19.91
N PHE A 46 -3.81 -17.00 19.77
CA PHE A 46 -4.45 -16.07 20.69
C PHE A 46 -5.75 -15.45 20.16
N TYR A 47 -5.79 -15.09 18.86
CA TYR A 47 -6.89 -14.37 18.21
C TYR A 47 -7.15 -14.91 16.78
N PRO A 48 -7.66 -16.15 16.63
CA PRO A 48 -7.74 -16.83 15.32
C PRO A 48 -8.62 -16.11 14.29
N ASN A 49 -9.50 -15.22 14.73
CA ASN A 49 -10.36 -14.42 13.85
C ASN A 49 -9.76 -13.07 13.44
N ALA A 50 -8.68 -12.65 14.08
CA ALA A 50 -7.99 -11.40 13.72
C ALA A 50 -7.28 -11.55 12.37
N LYS A 51 -7.11 -10.43 11.66
CA LYS A 51 -6.38 -10.38 10.40
C LYS A 51 -4.91 -10.03 10.63
N VAL A 52 -4.04 -10.48 9.73
CA VAL A 52 -2.67 -10.00 9.64
C VAL A 52 -2.56 -9.15 8.38
N SER A 53 -2.11 -7.91 8.53
CA SER A 53 -1.96 -6.95 7.45
C SER A 53 -0.52 -6.47 7.34
N VAL A 54 -0.02 -6.29 6.14
CA VAL A 54 1.29 -5.68 5.88
C VAL A 54 1.11 -4.48 4.97
N LEU A 55 1.59 -3.31 5.42
CA LEU A 55 1.71 -2.13 4.58
C LEU A 55 3.14 -2.06 4.03
N SER A 56 3.28 -2.07 2.71
CA SER A 56 4.58 -2.03 2.04
C SER A 56 4.63 -0.95 0.97
N ASN A 57 5.78 -0.28 0.87
CA ASN A 57 6.07 0.65 -0.23
C ASN A 57 6.35 -0.07 -1.57
N SER A 58 6.18 -1.37 -1.61
CA SER A 58 6.31 -2.24 -2.79
C SER A 58 7.72 -2.33 -3.41
N THR A 59 8.74 -1.72 -2.82
CA THR A 59 10.10 -1.72 -3.42
C THR A 59 10.78 -3.09 -3.40
N ARG A 60 10.33 -4.02 -2.55
CA ARG A 60 10.93 -5.35 -2.36
C ARG A 60 10.08 -6.51 -2.87
N ILE A 61 8.92 -6.24 -3.47
CA ILE A 61 8.00 -7.31 -3.93
C ILE A 61 8.56 -8.15 -5.11
N GLY A 62 9.64 -7.69 -5.74
CA GLY A 62 10.40 -8.49 -6.71
C GLY A 62 11.27 -9.59 -6.10
N ASP A 63 11.54 -9.55 -4.79
CA ASP A 63 12.21 -10.62 -4.06
C ASP A 63 11.21 -11.75 -3.79
N GLU A 64 11.53 -12.96 -4.26
CA GLU A 64 10.62 -14.11 -4.18
C GLU A 64 10.24 -14.45 -2.73
N LYS A 65 11.19 -14.39 -1.78
CA LYS A 65 10.93 -14.68 -0.36
C LYS A 65 9.97 -13.64 0.25
N VAL A 66 10.14 -12.37 -0.13
CA VAL A 66 9.25 -11.30 0.31
C VAL A 66 7.86 -11.47 -0.30
N ALA A 67 7.78 -11.74 -1.60
CA ALA A 67 6.52 -11.94 -2.29
C ALA A 67 5.72 -13.11 -1.70
N GLU A 68 6.37 -14.25 -1.47
CA GLU A 68 5.72 -15.42 -0.87
C GLU A 68 5.30 -15.17 0.59
N ALA A 69 6.04 -14.38 1.36
CA ALA A 69 5.63 -13.98 2.70
C ALA A 69 4.39 -13.07 2.67
N LEU A 70 4.36 -12.10 1.77
CA LEU A 70 3.21 -11.21 1.58
C LEU A 70 1.94 -11.96 1.17
N LYS A 71 2.05 -12.98 0.33
CA LYS A 71 0.90 -13.81 -0.06
C LYS A 71 0.30 -14.65 1.06
N ARG A 72 1.01 -14.84 2.19
CA ARG A 72 0.51 -15.59 3.36
C ARG A 72 -0.33 -14.75 4.33
N VAL A 73 -0.25 -13.43 4.25
CA VAL A 73 -1.04 -12.55 5.14
C VAL A 73 -2.46 -12.36 4.61
N ASP A 74 -3.37 -11.90 5.47
CA ASP A 74 -4.76 -11.69 5.09
C ASP A 74 -4.95 -10.43 4.21
N ASN A 75 -4.11 -9.41 4.40
CA ASN A 75 -4.15 -8.16 3.64
C ASN A 75 -2.70 -7.71 3.33
N ASP A 76 -2.28 -7.96 2.13
CA ASP A 76 -1.06 -7.40 1.55
C ASP A 76 -1.41 -6.05 0.88
N ILE A 77 -1.13 -4.97 1.62
CA ILE A 77 -1.43 -3.59 1.21
C ILE A 77 -0.18 -3.01 0.56
N LEU A 78 -0.21 -2.89 -0.76
CA LEU A 78 0.94 -2.60 -1.60
C LEU A 78 0.78 -1.23 -2.26
N LYS A 79 1.82 -0.39 -2.18
CA LYS A 79 1.77 0.99 -2.66
C LYS A 79 1.98 1.10 -4.16
N LEU A 80 1.13 1.91 -4.82
CA LEU A 80 1.30 2.40 -6.19
C LEU A 80 0.70 3.80 -6.29
N ASP A 81 1.52 4.84 -6.18
CA ASP A 81 1.05 6.23 -6.17
C ASP A 81 0.96 6.87 -7.55
N SER A 82 1.64 6.31 -8.54
CA SER A 82 1.52 6.70 -9.95
C SER A 82 1.94 5.55 -10.86
N ALA A 83 1.28 5.43 -12.00
CA ALA A 83 1.65 4.51 -13.07
C ALA A 83 2.61 5.15 -14.08
N ILE A 84 2.94 6.43 -13.92
CA ILE A 84 3.87 7.19 -14.76
C ILE A 84 5.20 7.33 -14.04
N THR A 85 6.25 6.69 -14.55
CA THR A 85 7.56 6.62 -13.87
C THR A 85 8.12 7.96 -13.39
N PRO A 86 8.13 9.05 -14.16
CA PRO A 86 8.60 10.34 -13.67
C PRO A 86 7.85 10.84 -12.43
N THR A 87 6.52 10.76 -12.42
CA THR A 87 5.68 11.19 -11.30
C THR A 87 5.88 10.27 -10.08
N MET A 88 5.86 8.95 -10.28
CA MET A 88 6.13 7.98 -9.22
C MET A 88 7.49 8.27 -8.54
N ARG A 89 8.54 8.55 -9.32
CA ARG A 89 9.86 8.84 -8.76
C ARG A 89 9.91 10.16 -7.97
N LEU A 90 9.10 11.15 -8.33
CA LEU A 90 8.99 12.40 -7.57
C LEU A 90 8.26 12.19 -6.25
N ILE A 91 7.23 11.34 -6.23
CA ILE A 91 6.43 11.05 -5.04
C ILE A 91 7.17 10.10 -4.10
N ASP A 92 7.62 8.95 -4.60
CA ASP A 92 8.13 7.84 -3.78
C ASP A 92 9.63 7.94 -3.49
N LYS A 93 10.37 8.74 -4.25
CA LYS A 93 11.83 8.94 -4.12
C LYS A 93 12.59 7.62 -3.94
N PRO A 94 12.43 6.63 -4.83
CA PRO A 94 13.09 5.33 -4.68
C PRO A 94 14.61 5.49 -4.74
N THR A 95 15.31 4.73 -3.89
CA THR A 95 16.78 4.75 -3.83
C THR A 95 17.43 4.10 -5.06
N SER A 96 16.75 3.13 -5.68
CA SER A 96 17.23 2.49 -6.91
C SER A 96 16.98 3.39 -8.13
N PRO A 97 18.00 3.68 -8.95
CA PRO A 97 17.84 4.45 -10.18
C PRO A 97 17.00 3.71 -11.24
N ASP A 98 16.97 2.39 -11.19
CA ASP A 98 16.28 1.55 -12.18
C ASP A 98 14.82 1.26 -11.80
N PHE A 99 14.38 1.67 -10.59
CA PHE A 99 13.01 1.47 -10.15
C PHE A 99 12.04 2.30 -10.99
N ASN A 100 11.09 1.64 -11.64
CA ASN A 100 10.12 2.27 -12.54
C ASN A 100 8.73 1.66 -12.39
N SER A 101 7.70 2.41 -12.81
CA SER A 101 6.30 2.02 -12.65
C SER A 101 5.93 0.79 -13.49
N GLU A 102 6.50 0.60 -14.65
CA GLU A 102 6.18 -0.53 -15.53
C GLU A 102 6.58 -1.87 -14.89
N GLN A 103 7.81 -1.92 -14.34
CA GLN A 103 8.29 -3.10 -13.61
C GLN A 103 7.50 -3.33 -12.32
N LEU A 104 7.17 -2.25 -11.59
CA LEU A 104 6.37 -2.35 -10.38
C LEU A 104 4.99 -2.91 -10.67
N ILE A 105 4.29 -2.41 -11.70
CA ILE A 105 2.98 -2.91 -12.13
C ILE A 105 3.05 -4.39 -12.54
N GLU A 106 4.11 -4.79 -13.26
CA GLU A 106 4.34 -6.20 -13.62
C GLU A 106 4.53 -7.09 -12.37
N GLN A 107 5.25 -6.61 -11.36
CA GLN A 107 5.42 -7.32 -10.11
C GLN A 107 4.12 -7.39 -9.29
N LEU A 108 3.38 -6.28 -9.22
CA LEU A 108 2.08 -6.22 -8.53
C LEU A 108 1.05 -7.15 -9.17
N SER A 109 1.07 -7.32 -10.50
CA SER A 109 0.14 -8.22 -11.21
C SER A 109 0.28 -9.69 -10.79
N LYS A 110 1.41 -10.10 -10.20
CA LYS A 110 1.63 -11.44 -9.67
C LYS A 110 0.87 -11.70 -8.35
N PHE A 111 0.35 -10.66 -7.72
CA PHE A 111 -0.51 -10.76 -6.53
C PHE A 111 -2.00 -10.78 -6.91
N SER A 112 -2.36 -10.22 -8.07
CA SER A 112 -3.73 -10.22 -8.64
C SER A 112 -4.83 -9.98 -7.60
N SER A 113 -5.90 -10.77 -7.61
CA SER A 113 -7.09 -10.62 -6.75
C SER A 113 -6.85 -10.71 -5.24
N GLN A 114 -5.63 -10.92 -4.78
CA GLN A 114 -5.27 -10.99 -3.37
C GLN A 114 -4.91 -9.60 -2.81
N CYS A 115 -4.07 -8.86 -3.52
CA CYS A 115 -3.52 -7.61 -2.99
C CYS A 115 -4.54 -6.46 -2.92
N ILE A 116 -4.32 -5.59 -1.97
CA ILE A 116 -4.95 -4.28 -1.88
C ILE A 116 -3.93 -3.25 -2.35
N ILE A 117 -4.26 -2.48 -3.37
CA ILE A 117 -3.39 -1.38 -3.80
C ILE A 117 -3.71 -0.13 -2.99
N GLN A 118 -2.70 0.46 -2.37
CA GLN A 118 -2.82 1.73 -1.67
C GLN A 118 -2.25 2.85 -2.54
N THR A 119 -3.08 3.86 -2.85
CA THR A 119 -2.70 5.00 -3.68
C THR A 119 -2.94 6.30 -2.95
N MET A 120 -1.89 7.08 -2.77
CA MET A 120 -1.95 8.43 -2.19
C MET A 120 -2.08 9.46 -3.30
N MET A 121 -3.19 10.22 -3.29
CA MET A 121 -3.39 11.34 -4.19
C MET A 121 -2.85 12.62 -3.56
N LEU A 122 -2.01 13.33 -4.30
CA LEU A 122 -1.44 14.59 -3.84
C LEU A 122 -1.07 15.50 -5.02
N ARG A 123 -0.90 16.77 -4.72
CA ARG A 123 -0.34 17.76 -5.64
C ARG A 123 0.57 18.72 -4.90
N GLY A 124 1.33 19.50 -5.64
CA GLY A 124 2.21 20.51 -5.07
C GLY A 124 3.50 20.67 -5.85
N GLU A 125 4.54 21.04 -5.13
CA GLU A 125 5.86 21.28 -5.69
C GLU A 125 6.95 20.74 -4.75
N HIS A 126 7.96 20.12 -5.31
CA HIS A 126 9.17 19.71 -4.61
C HIS A 126 10.40 20.04 -5.46
N GLU A 127 11.35 20.81 -4.91
CA GLU A 127 12.59 21.20 -5.58
C GLU A 127 12.37 21.84 -6.98
N GLY A 128 11.34 22.69 -7.10
CA GLY A 128 11.01 23.36 -8.37
C GLY A 128 10.30 22.45 -9.39
N LYS A 129 9.91 21.22 -9.01
CA LYS A 129 9.18 20.28 -9.87
C LYS A 129 7.76 20.15 -9.39
N VAL A 130 6.81 20.35 -10.31
CA VAL A 130 5.39 20.13 -10.03
C VAL A 130 5.13 18.63 -9.84
N ILE A 131 4.39 18.31 -8.79
CA ILE A 131 3.87 16.97 -8.49
C ILE A 131 2.35 17.06 -8.53
N ASP A 132 1.71 16.28 -9.37
CA ASP A 132 0.25 16.16 -9.41
C ASP A 132 -0.14 14.81 -10.03
N ASN A 133 -0.56 13.86 -9.20
CA ASN A 133 -1.06 12.57 -9.69
C ASN A 133 -2.59 12.52 -9.80
N THR A 134 -3.25 13.69 -9.78
CA THR A 134 -4.70 13.82 -9.95
C THR A 134 -5.12 14.25 -11.36
N THR A 135 -4.15 14.41 -12.27
CA THR A 135 -4.43 14.78 -13.67
C THR A 135 -5.13 13.66 -14.43
N ASP A 136 -5.80 13.98 -15.52
CA ASP A 136 -6.46 12.99 -16.36
C ASP A 136 -5.51 11.91 -16.87
N ASP A 137 -4.29 12.28 -17.26
CA ASP A 137 -3.27 11.34 -17.74
C ASP A 137 -2.86 10.36 -16.65
N GLU A 138 -2.63 10.85 -15.42
CA GLU A 138 -2.29 10.03 -14.25
C GLU A 138 -3.42 9.07 -13.87
N ILE A 139 -4.67 9.57 -13.84
CA ILE A 139 -5.83 8.75 -13.48
C ILE A 139 -6.06 7.68 -14.57
N ASN A 140 -5.94 8.00 -15.85
CA ASN A 140 -6.08 7.02 -16.92
C ASN A 140 -4.97 5.96 -16.86
N ALA A 141 -3.73 6.37 -16.61
CA ALA A 141 -2.60 5.45 -16.44
C ALA A 141 -2.80 4.52 -15.22
N LEU A 142 -3.32 5.04 -14.09
CA LEU A 142 -3.67 4.22 -12.93
C LEU A 142 -4.80 3.25 -13.22
N ILE A 143 -5.84 3.66 -13.98
CA ILE A 143 -6.91 2.75 -14.42
C ILE A 143 -6.34 1.57 -15.21
N ASP A 144 -5.46 1.83 -16.17
CA ASP A 144 -4.84 0.78 -16.98
C ASP A 144 -3.95 -0.14 -16.12
N ALA A 145 -3.21 0.45 -15.18
CA ALA A 145 -2.41 -0.31 -14.22
C ALA A 145 -3.28 -1.21 -13.34
N TYR A 146 -4.37 -0.70 -12.77
CA TYR A 146 -5.27 -1.49 -11.93
C TYR A 146 -5.98 -2.60 -12.72
N LYS A 147 -6.36 -2.37 -13.97
CA LYS A 147 -6.88 -3.42 -14.83
C LYS A 147 -5.86 -4.54 -15.07
N LYS A 148 -4.57 -4.19 -15.23
CA LYS A 148 -3.49 -5.16 -15.39
C LYS A 148 -3.19 -5.91 -14.09
N ILE A 149 -3.16 -5.22 -12.96
CA ILE A 149 -2.91 -5.79 -11.64
C ILE A 149 -4.10 -6.66 -11.19
N ALA A 150 -5.33 -6.23 -11.48
CA ALA A 150 -6.57 -6.83 -11.01
C ALA A 150 -6.60 -7.01 -9.49
N PRO A 151 -6.39 -5.95 -8.68
CA PRO A 151 -6.34 -6.05 -7.23
C PRO A 151 -7.70 -6.41 -6.64
N LYS A 152 -7.71 -6.89 -5.40
CA LYS A 152 -8.92 -7.10 -4.59
C LYS A 152 -9.71 -5.80 -4.42
N GLU A 153 -9.00 -4.71 -4.15
CA GLU A 153 -9.52 -3.34 -4.07
C GLU A 153 -8.39 -2.31 -4.10
N VAL A 154 -8.75 -1.06 -4.32
CA VAL A 154 -7.86 0.10 -4.22
C VAL A 154 -8.25 0.93 -3.01
N MET A 155 -7.31 1.21 -2.11
CA MET A 155 -7.45 2.16 -1.01
C MET A 155 -6.93 3.51 -1.47
N LEU A 156 -7.84 4.46 -1.67
CA LEU A 156 -7.53 5.81 -2.13
C LEU A 156 -7.53 6.76 -0.94
N TYR A 157 -6.46 7.53 -0.78
CA TYR A 157 -6.32 8.48 0.32
C TYR A 157 -5.47 9.68 -0.09
N SER A 158 -5.35 10.67 0.78
CA SER A 158 -4.47 11.81 0.59
C SER A 158 -3.64 12.08 1.85
N ILE A 159 -2.80 13.10 1.79
CA ILE A 159 -1.97 13.55 2.92
C ILE A 159 -2.88 13.91 4.10
N ASP A 160 -2.70 13.24 5.24
CA ASP A 160 -3.46 13.49 6.47
C ASP A 160 -2.59 14.05 7.61
N ARG A 161 -1.27 14.02 7.45
CA ARG A 161 -0.30 14.54 8.44
C ARG A 161 0.55 15.62 7.81
N SER A 162 1.11 16.50 8.64
CA SER A 162 2.14 17.43 8.18
C SER A 162 3.32 16.63 7.62
N THR A 163 3.70 16.97 6.39
CA THR A 163 4.85 16.37 5.72
C THR A 163 6.08 17.26 5.94
N PRO A 164 7.31 16.72 5.83
CA PRO A 164 8.52 17.54 5.79
C PRO A 164 8.56 18.52 4.60
N GLU A 165 7.74 18.26 3.59
CA GLU A 165 7.64 19.05 2.36
C GLU A 165 6.49 20.06 2.50
N GLU A 166 6.83 21.33 2.67
CA GLU A 166 5.85 22.41 2.96
C GLU A 166 4.92 22.73 1.78
N ASN A 167 5.31 22.42 0.55
CA ASN A 167 4.58 22.78 -0.67
C ASN A 167 3.67 21.66 -1.19
N LEU A 168 3.55 20.52 -0.50
CA LEU A 168 2.60 19.47 -0.85
C LEU A 168 1.21 19.81 -0.34
N LYS A 169 0.21 19.52 -1.16
CA LYS A 169 -1.20 19.85 -0.89
C LYS A 169 -2.03 18.57 -0.83
N LYS A 170 -2.88 18.52 0.18
CA LYS A 170 -3.92 17.51 0.32
C LYS A 170 -4.91 17.61 -0.84
N VAL A 171 -5.39 16.46 -1.28
CA VAL A 171 -6.59 16.35 -2.13
C VAL A 171 -7.79 16.16 -1.22
N GLU A 172 -8.78 17.02 -1.36
CA GLU A 172 -9.96 17.00 -0.50
C GLU A 172 -10.85 15.77 -0.75
N ILE A 173 -11.58 15.36 0.26
CA ILE A 173 -12.37 14.12 0.25
C ILE A 173 -13.39 14.07 -0.92
N ASP A 174 -14.01 15.21 -1.26
CA ASP A 174 -14.98 15.27 -2.36
C ASP A 174 -14.32 15.09 -3.73
N GLU A 175 -13.07 15.51 -3.87
CA GLU A 175 -12.29 15.25 -5.07
C GLU A 175 -11.81 13.80 -5.14
N LEU A 176 -11.36 13.23 -4.01
CA LEU A 176 -11.03 11.80 -3.93
C LEU A 176 -12.21 10.92 -4.33
N ARG A 177 -13.44 11.28 -3.91
CA ARG A 177 -14.65 10.57 -4.30
C ARG A 177 -14.90 10.62 -5.80
N LYS A 178 -14.72 11.80 -6.43
CA LYS A 178 -14.85 11.93 -7.89
C LYS A 178 -13.81 11.11 -8.65
N ILE A 179 -12.59 11.02 -8.13
CA ILE A 179 -11.56 10.16 -8.70
C ILE A 179 -11.95 8.68 -8.51
N ALA A 180 -12.44 8.30 -7.33
CA ALA A 180 -12.92 6.94 -7.05
C ALA A 180 -14.07 6.54 -8.01
N GLU A 181 -15.03 7.42 -8.29
CA GLU A 181 -16.10 7.17 -9.27
C GLU A 181 -15.55 6.81 -10.66
N ARG A 182 -14.44 7.43 -11.08
CA ARG A 182 -13.78 7.10 -12.35
C ARG A 182 -13.19 5.69 -12.35
N PHE A 183 -12.56 5.31 -11.26
CA PHE A 183 -12.02 3.95 -11.08
C PHE A 183 -13.14 2.91 -11.00
N GLU A 184 -14.22 3.20 -10.28
CA GLU A 184 -15.40 2.33 -10.18
C GLU A 184 -16.11 2.15 -11.54
N ALA A 185 -16.23 3.23 -12.32
CA ALA A 185 -16.75 3.18 -13.70
C ALA A 185 -15.90 2.29 -14.62
N ALA A 186 -14.61 2.11 -14.31
CA ALA A 186 -13.71 1.19 -15.00
C ALA A 186 -13.74 -0.24 -14.46
N GLY A 187 -14.62 -0.54 -13.47
CA GLY A 187 -14.78 -1.86 -12.85
C GLY A 187 -13.82 -2.15 -11.70
N ILE A 188 -13.16 -1.13 -11.14
CA ILE A 188 -12.21 -1.26 -10.05
C ILE A 188 -12.94 -0.97 -8.73
N LYS A 189 -12.83 -1.87 -7.77
CA LYS A 189 -13.39 -1.64 -6.42
C LYS A 189 -12.50 -0.64 -5.68
N VAL A 190 -13.09 0.44 -5.13
CA VAL A 190 -12.36 1.50 -4.43
C VAL A 190 -12.91 1.71 -3.03
N GLN A 191 -12.02 1.94 -2.09
CA GLN A 191 -12.33 2.47 -0.76
C GLN A 191 -11.61 3.82 -0.61
N VAL A 192 -12.35 4.86 -0.27
CA VAL A 192 -11.80 6.20 0.02
C VAL A 192 -11.64 6.36 1.53
N ASN A 193 -10.43 6.77 1.99
CA ASN A 193 -10.07 6.93 3.40
C ASN A 193 -9.68 8.38 3.71
#